data_932b6784c5638fff687c58749d02ae66
#
_entry.id   932b6784c5638fff687c58749d02ae66
#
_cell.length_a   1.000
_cell.length_b   1.000
_cell.length_c   1.000
_cell.angle_alpha   90.00
_cell.angle_beta   90.00
_cell.angle_gamma   90.00
#
_symmetry.space_group_name_H-M   'P 1'
#
loop_
_entity.id
_entity.type
_entity.pdbx_description
1 polymer ?
#
loop_
_entity_poly.entity_id
_entity_poly.type
_entity_poly.pdbx_seq_one_letter_code
_entity_poly.pdbx_strand_id
1 'polypeptide(L)'
;QGNSNNIGDGSNEMGDNLAAVDLGSGRTATAISAGGYQTAVLLDDGTVKVWGYNGYGQLGQGNSNNIGDNSNEMGDNLVAVDLGSGRTATAICVYGYSVAALLDNGTLKAWGRGLSGKLGQGNQNNLGDGSNEMGDNLAAIDLGSGRTATAIGGNYLSLYVILDNGISIAFGENGYGQLGQGNTNDIGDASNEMGDNLTAIDLGSGRTAKSLHAGIFHGIAVLDNGTVKAWGYNGYGLLGQGSIFNLGDGANEMGDNLPSIDLSSSSDKVLD
;
A
#
# COMPACT_ATOMS: atom_id res chain seq x y z
N GLN A 1 10.31 14.43 14.60
CA GLN A 1 11.11 15.12 15.64
C GLN A 1 11.37 16.60 15.30
N GLY A 2 11.05 17.06 14.09
CA GLY A 2 11.30 18.43 13.65
C GLY A 2 12.78 18.74 13.39
N ASN A 3 13.53 17.74 12.98
CA ASN A 3 14.90 17.85 12.53
C ASN A 3 15.27 16.65 11.65
N SER A 4 16.41 16.72 10.98
CA SER A 4 16.90 15.66 10.06
C SER A 4 17.97 14.76 10.69
N ASN A 5 18.12 14.75 12.01
CA ASN A 5 19.08 13.89 12.67
C ASN A 5 18.60 12.44 12.70
N ASN A 6 19.49 11.49 12.47
CA ASN A 6 19.23 10.09 12.74
C ASN A 6 19.07 9.89 14.25
N ILE A 7 18.24 8.94 14.65
CA ILE A 7 18.03 8.57 16.05
C ILE A 7 18.14 7.06 16.16
N GLY A 8 18.87 6.59 17.17
CA GLY A 8 19.10 5.18 17.42
C GLY A 8 20.50 4.71 16.98
N ASP A 9 21.32 5.57 16.41
CA ASP A 9 22.71 5.30 16.02
C ASP A 9 23.73 5.76 17.09
N GLY A 10 23.29 6.57 18.07
CA GLY A 10 24.07 7.04 19.20
C GLY A 10 23.69 6.38 20.53
N SER A 11 24.61 6.46 21.51
CA SER A 11 24.30 6.01 22.87
C SER A 11 23.27 6.92 23.54
N ASN A 12 22.35 6.32 24.31
CA ASN A 12 21.29 7.02 25.04
C ASN A 12 20.22 7.74 24.19
N GLU A 13 20.01 7.33 22.94
CA GLU A 13 18.97 7.90 22.07
C GLU A 13 17.65 7.12 22.15
N MET A 14 17.67 5.91 22.69
CA MET A 14 16.51 5.02 22.81
C MET A 14 16.01 4.93 24.26
N GLY A 15 14.92 4.19 24.44
CA GLY A 15 14.27 4.03 25.75
C GLY A 15 13.59 5.31 26.22
N ASP A 16 13.78 5.68 27.47
CA ASP A 16 13.14 6.88 28.06
C ASP A 16 13.67 8.19 27.45
N ASN A 17 14.76 8.16 26.72
CA ASN A 17 15.30 9.32 26.01
C ASN A 17 14.71 9.50 24.61
N LEU A 18 14.04 8.48 24.06
CA LEU A 18 13.37 8.61 22.76
C LEU A 18 12.09 9.42 22.92
N ALA A 19 12.09 10.66 22.42
CA ALA A 19 10.90 11.48 22.44
C ALA A 19 9.80 10.89 21.53
N ALA A 20 8.57 10.84 22.03
CA ALA A 20 7.43 10.47 21.23
C ALA A 20 7.24 11.48 20.07
N VAL A 21 6.71 11.00 18.95
CA VAL A 21 6.34 11.89 17.84
C VAL A 21 5.11 12.72 18.27
N ASP A 22 5.21 14.04 18.13
CA ASP A 22 4.09 14.92 18.41
C ASP A 22 3.05 14.83 17.28
N LEU A 23 1.87 14.33 17.61
CA LEU A 23 0.75 14.16 16.68
C LEU A 23 -0.32 15.27 16.81
N GLY A 24 -0.12 16.20 17.75
CA GLY A 24 -1.06 17.26 18.08
C GLY A 24 -1.82 17.01 19.38
N SER A 25 -2.36 18.11 19.92
CA SER A 25 -3.01 18.13 21.24
C SER A 25 -4.20 17.18 21.32
N GLY A 26 -4.16 16.23 22.25
CA GLY A 26 -5.24 15.29 22.52
C GLY A 26 -5.44 14.24 21.45
N ARG A 27 -4.49 14.05 20.53
CA ARG A 27 -4.57 13.02 19.47
C ARG A 27 -3.76 11.77 19.82
N THR A 28 -4.28 10.61 19.44
CA THR A 28 -3.60 9.32 19.56
C THR A 28 -3.62 8.60 18.20
N ALA A 29 -2.57 7.82 17.95
CA ALA A 29 -2.49 7.00 16.74
C ALA A 29 -3.27 5.69 16.93
N THR A 30 -4.06 5.32 15.94
CA THR A 30 -4.76 4.03 15.84
C THR A 30 -4.11 3.08 14.84
N ALA A 31 -3.43 3.63 13.83
CA ALA A 31 -2.63 2.86 12.88
C ALA A 31 -1.46 3.69 12.35
N ILE A 32 -0.41 3.00 11.95
CA ILE A 32 0.76 3.57 11.31
C ILE A 32 1.09 2.83 10.03
N SER A 33 1.64 3.54 9.05
CA SER A 33 2.20 2.95 7.84
C SER A 33 3.43 3.77 7.43
N ALA A 34 4.49 3.10 7.05
CA ALA A 34 5.72 3.75 6.62
C ALA A 34 6.31 3.03 5.41
N GLY A 35 6.90 3.77 4.51
CA GLY A 35 7.55 3.22 3.32
C GLY A 35 8.27 4.33 2.54
N GLY A 36 9.20 3.95 1.68
CA GLY A 36 10.00 4.92 0.96
C GLY A 36 10.68 5.89 1.93
N TYR A 37 10.29 7.14 1.91
CA TYR A 37 10.85 8.21 2.73
C TYR A 37 9.76 9.04 3.44
N GLN A 38 8.59 8.47 3.68
CA GLN A 38 7.49 9.11 4.41
C GLN A 38 6.85 8.18 5.43
N THR A 39 6.18 8.77 6.40
CA THR A 39 5.40 8.08 7.43
C THR A 39 4.00 8.66 7.45
N ALA A 40 3.00 7.79 7.51
CA ALA A 40 1.61 8.15 7.68
C ALA A 40 1.08 7.58 9.00
N VAL A 41 0.20 8.33 9.65
CA VAL A 41 -0.53 7.94 10.85
C VAL A 41 -2.01 8.17 10.67
N LEU A 42 -2.80 7.19 11.07
CA LEU A 42 -4.24 7.32 11.25
C LEU A 42 -4.50 7.67 12.72
N LEU A 43 -5.23 8.73 12.96
CA LEU A 43 -5.55 9.21 14.30
C LEU A 43 -6.90 8.67 14.78
N ASP A 44 -7.15 8.84 16.07
CA ASP A 44 -8.35 8.38 16.78
C ASP A 44 -9.66 9.02 16.29
N ASP A 45 -9.58 10.17 15.62
CA ASP A 45 -10.71 10.85 14.98
C ASP A 45 -10.89 10.50 13.50
N GLY A 46 -10.09 9.57 12.96
CA GLY A 46 -10.11 9.17 11.57
C GLY A 46 -9.39 10.11 10.60
N THR A 47 -8.71 11.15 11.12
CA THR A 47 -7.85 12.00 10.29
C THR A 47 -6.51 11.34 10.02
N VAL A 48 -5.86 11.72 8.92
CA VAL A 48 -4.56 11.19 8.50
C VAL A 48 -3.53 12.31 8.50
N LYS A 49 -2.39 12.07 9.13
CA LYS A 49 -1.22 12.96 9.05
C LYS A 49 -0.07 12.22 8.38
N VAL A 50 0.65 12.92 7.50
CA VAL A 50 1.78 12.36 6.74
C VAL A 50 2.95 13.34 6.80
N TRP A 51 4.16 12.83 7.01
CA TRP A 51 5.38 13.63 7.05
C TRP A 51 6.55 12.88 6.42
N GLY A 52 7.63 13.58 6.13
CA GLY A 52 8.83 13.08 5.47
C GLY A 52 9.06 13.76 4.13
N TYR A 53 9.59 13.02 3.17
CA TYR A 53 9.87 13.49 1.81
C TYR A 53 8.57 13.71 1.01
N ASN A 54 8.53 14.80 0.22
CA ASN A 54 7.34 15.22 -0.52
C ASN A 54 7.57 15.57 -2.00
N GLY A 55 8.66 15.13 -2.60
CA GLY A 55 8.98 15.51 -3.99
C GLY A 55 7.96 15.09 -5.05
N TYR A 56 6.95 14.27 -4.69
CA TYR A 56 5.88 13.80 -5.59
C TYR A 56 4.48 14.08 -5.00
N GLY A 57 4.34 14.96 -4.02
CA GLY A 57 3.05 15.26 -3.37
C GLY A 57 2.55 14.19 -2.39
N GLN A 58 3.37 13.23 -1.99
CA GLN A 58 2.95 12.10 -1.17
C GLN A 58 2.51 12.47 0.25
N LEU A 59 2.79 13.69 0.71
CA LEU A 59 2.25 14.20 1.97
C LEU A 59 0.82 14.73 1.84
N GLY A 60 0.29 14.89 0.60
CA GLY A 60 -1.07 15.32 0.35
C GLY A 60 -1.37 16.75 0.78
N GLN A 61 -0.38 17.65 0.71
CA GLN A 61 -0.47 19.03 1.16
C GLN A 61 -0.64 20.05 0.03
N GLY A 62 -0.83 19.58 -1.23
CA GLY A 62 -0.96 20.44 -2.40
C GLY A 62 0.32 21.19 -2.76
N ASN A 63 1.46 20.65 -2.40
CA ASN A 63 2.79 21.16 -2.68
C ASN A 63 3.83 20.04 -2.61
N SER A 64 5.10 20.36 -2.88
CA SER A 64 6.22 19.40 -2.85
C SER A 64 7.23 19.67 -1.72
N ASN A 65 6.85 20.41 -0.67
CA ASN A 65 7.73 20.68 0.47
C ASN A 65 7.76 19.47 1.42
N ASN A 66 8.94 19.08 1.88
CA ASN A 66 9.09 18.10 2.95
C ASN A 66 8.48 18.65 4.26
N ILE A 67 8.09 17.77 5.16
CA ILE A 67 7.56 18.12 6.49
C ILE A 67 8.17 17.18 7.53
N GLY A 68 8.55 17.73 8.68
CA GLY A 68 9.12 17.01 9.80
C GLY A 68 10.63 17.11 9.90
N ASP A 69 11.28 17.79 8.96
CA ASP A 69 12.71 18.06 8.91
C ASP A 69 13.09 19.43 9.52
N ASN A 70 12.13 20.29 9.81
CA ASN A 70 12.35 21.55 10.48
C ASN A 70 11.52 21.68 11.77
N SER A 71 11.96 22.57 12.67
CA SER A 71 11.22 22.89 13.89
C SER A 71 9.84 23.47 13.57
N ASN A 72 8.85 23.16 14.41
CA ASN A 72 7.46 23.62 14.30
C ASN A 72 6.65 23.08 13.10
N GLU A 73 7.06 21.96 12.51
CA GLU A 73 6.31 21.31 11.44
C GLU A 73 5.45 20.15 11.92
N MET A 74 5.61 19.71 13.17
CA MET A 74 4.89 18.60 13.77
C MET A 74 3.80 19.07 14.75
N GLY A 75 3.10 18.12 15.33
CA GLY A 75 2.06 18.40 16.32
C GLY A 75 0.84 19.10 15.74
N ASP A 76 0.37 20.14 16.37
CA ASP A 76 -0.80 20.93 15.92
C ASP A 76 -0.50 21.71 14.62
N ASN A 77 0.78 21.89 14.27
CA ASN A 77 1.17 22.56 13.02
C ASN A 77 1.18 21.60 11.81
N LEU A 78 1.24 20.29 12.04
CA LEU A 78 1.12 19.30 10.96
C LEU A 78 -0.35 19.19 10.54
N VAL A 79 -0.67 19.75 9.38
CA VAL A 79 -2.04 19.72 8.85
C VAL A 79 -2.43 18.29 8.46
N ALA A 80 -3.64 17.87 8.82
CA ALA A 80 -4.19 16.61 8.36
C ALA A 80 -4.42 16.63 6.85
N VAL A 81 -4.28 15.49 6.21
CA VAL A 81 -4.58 15.32 4.78
C VAL A 81 -6.08 15.55 4.55
N ASP A 82 -6.41 16.38 3.57
CA ASP A 82 -7.79 16.57 3.14
C ASP A 82 -8.26 15.36 2.34
N LEU A 83 -9.17 14.56 2.90
CA LEU A 83 -9.77 13.37 2.28
C LEU A 83 -11.11 13.65 1.61
N GLY A 84 -11.61 14.89 1.68
CA GLY A 84 -12.91 15.32 1.19
C GLY A 84 -13.94 15.58 2.30
N SER A 85 -14.98 16.28 1.93
CA SER A 85 -15.98 16.79 2.88
C SER A 85 -16.66 15.68 3.68
N GLY A 86 -16.49 15.71 5.01
CA GLY A 86 -17.08 14.75 5.94
C GLY A 86 -16.54 13.33 5.83
N ARG A 87 -15.36 13.14 5.24
CA ARG A 87 -14.73 11.82 5.15
C ARG A 87 -13.64 11.62 6.18
N THR A 88 -13.57 10.41 6.71
CA THR A 88 -12.51 9.92 7.59
C THR A 88 -11.90 8.64 7.01
N ALA A 89 -10.67 8.35 7.38
CA ALA A 89 -10.01 7.10 7.00
C ALA A 89 -10.28 6.01 8.05
N THR A 90 -10.38 4.77 7.58
CA THR A 90 -10.46 3.54 8.40
C THR A 90 -9.19 2.69 8.28
N ALA A 91 -8.43 2.86 7.19
CA ALA A 91 -7.12 2.25 7.01
C ALA A 91 -6.24 3.13 6.12
N ILE A 92 -4.94 3.01 6.29
CA ILE A 92 -3.91 3.71 5.50
C ILE A 92 -2.85 2.73 5.02
N CYS A 93 -2.30 2.99 3.85
CA CYS A 93 -1.17 2.25 3.29
C CYS A 93 -0.19 3.21 2.65
N VAL A 94 1.06 3.21 3.11
CA VAL A 94 2.19 3.86 2.45
C VAL A 94 2.86 2.83 1.55
N TYR A 95 3.01 3.14 0.27
CA TYR A 95 3.62 2.24 -0.71
C TYR A 95 4.54 3.02 -1.66
N GLY A 96 5.84 2.76 -1.54
CA GLY A 96 6.88 3.55 -2.22
C GLY A 96 6.76 5.04 -1.88
N TYR A 97 6.55 5.87 -2.88
CA TYR A 97 6.35 7.33 -2.76
C TYR A 97 4.87 7.72 -2.88
N SER A 98 3.96 6.89 -2.40
CA SER A 98 2.53 7.13 -2.50
C SER A 98 1.83 6.69 -1.22
N VAL A 99 0.65 7.23 -0.99
CA VAL A 99 -0.20 6.89 0.15
C VAL A 99 -1.60 6.59 -0.38
N ALA A 100 -2.23 5.58 0.20
CA ALA A 100 -3.64 5.28 0.00
C ALA A 100 -4.39 5.33 1.32
N ALA A 101 -5.63 5.78 1.29
CA ALA A 101 -6.56 5.77 2.42
C ALA A 101 -7.87 5.09 2.03
N LEU A 102 -8.24 4.08 2.79
CA LEU A 102 -9.58 3.51 2.76
C LEU A 102 -10.47 4.38 3.65
N LEU A 103 -11.57 4.88 3.08
CA LEU A 103 -12.46 5.81 3.76
C LEU A 103 -13.62 5.09 4.48
N ASP A 104 -14.29 5.82 5.35
CA ASP A 104 -15.42 5.37 6.17
C ASP A 104 -16.61 4.82 5.36
N ASN A 105 -16.74 5.23 4.10
CA ASN A 105 -17.77 4.76 3.17
C ASN A 105 -17.30 3.63 2.23
N GLY A 106 -16.10 3.09 2.45
CA GLY A 106 -15.52 2.03 1.63
C GLY A 106 -14.90 2.50 0.31
N THR A 107 -14.88 3.80 0.02
CA THR A 107 -14.13 4.34 -1.12
C THR A 107 -12.65 4.36 -0.83
N LEU A 108 -11.84 4.31 -1.87
CA LEU A 108 -10.39 4.31 -1.79
C LEU A 108 -9.85 5.54 -2.52
N LYS A 109 -8.95 6.28 -1.88
CA LYS A 109 -8.21 7.40 -2.48
C LYS A 109 -6.72 7.14 -2.38
N ALA A 110 -5.96 7.57 -3.40
CA ALA A 110 -4.50 7.48 -3.40
C ALA A 110 -3.88 8.73 -3.98
N TRP A 111 -2.72 9.12 -3.46
CA TRP A 111 -1.97 10.31 -3.87
C TRP A 111 -0.47 10.07 -3.73
N GLY A 112 0.33 10.99 -4.26
CA GLY A 112 1.78 10.89 -4.37
C GLY A 112 2.21 10.58 -5.80
N ARG A 113 3.24 9.76 -5.97
CA ARG A 113 3.80 9.41 -7.27
C ARG A 113 2.87 8.48 -8.05
N GLY A 114 2.53 8.88 -9.30
CA GLY A 114 1.61 8.15 -10.17
C GLY A 114 2.26 7.15 -11.15
N LEU A 115 3.59 6.96 -11.08
CA LEU A 115 4.32 6.08 -12.00
C LEU A 115 3.69 4.70 -12.09
N SER A 116 3.63 4.14 -13.32
CA SER A 116 3.05 2.81 -13.62
C SER A 116 1.57 2.67 -13.19
N GLY A 117 0.83 3.77 -13.10
CA GLY A 117 -0.61 3.72 -12.80
C GLY A 117 -0.99 3.36 -11.35
N LYS A 118 -0.04 3.30 -10.44
CA LYS A 118 -0.27 2.82 -9.07
C LYS A 118 -1.24 3.65 -8.22
N LEU A 119 -1.62 4.86 -8.67
CA LEU A 119 -2.70 5.65 -8.06
C LEU A 119 -4.09 5.24 -8.54
N GLY A 120 -4.21 4.34 -9.53
CA GLY A 120 -5.47 3.81 -10.04
C GLY A 120 -6.35 4.87 -10.73
N GLN A 121 -5.74 5.88 -11.35
CA GLN A 121 -6.45 6.99 -12.01
C GLN A 121 -6.48 6.89 -13.54
N GLY A 122 -6.06 5.76 -14.12
CA GLY A 122 -5.97 5.57 -15.56
C GLY A 122 -4.93 6.46 -16.24
N ASN A 123 -3.93 6.89 -15.50
CA ASN A 123 -2.81 7.70 -15.98
C ASN A 123 -1.62 7.61 -15.02
N GLN A 124 -0.50 8.26 -15.35
CA GLN A 124 0.73 8.23 -14.56
C GLN A 124 1.04 9.58 -13.87
N ASN A 125 0.06 10.48 -13.74
CA ASN A 125 0.26 11.77 -13.09
C ASN A 125 0.48 11.61 -11.60
N ASN A 126 1.33 12.45 -11.01
CA ASN A 126 1.37 12.61 -9.56
C ASN A 126 0.11 13.33 -9.08
N LEU A 127 -0.25 13.16 -7.82
CA LEU A 127 -1.37 13.84 -7.17
C LEU A 127 -0.97 14.26 -5.76
N GLY A 128 -1.42 15.44 -5.35
CA GLY A 128 -1.11 16.00 -4.03
C GLY A 128 0.10 16.95 -4.03
N ASP A 129 0.76 17.16 -5.18
CA ASP A 129 1.84 18.12 -5.36
C ASP A 129 1.35 19.48 -5.90
N GLY A 130 0.13 19.54 -6.43
CA GLY A 130 -0.51 20.76 -6.91
C GLY A 130 -1.66 21.22 -6.01
N SER A 131 -1.92 22.53 -6.01
CA SER A 131 -3.09 23.09 -5.35
C SER A 131 -4.38 22.54 -5.99
N ASN A 132 -5.39 22.22 -5.19
CA ASN A 132 -6.68 21.67 -5.61
C ASN A 132 -6.65 20.23 -6.15
N GLU A 133 -5.67 19.43 -5.78
CA GLU A 133 -5.60 18.00 -6.14
C GLU A 133 -6.10 17.08 -5.02
N MET A 134 -6.28 17.60 -3.83
CA MET A 134 -6.74 16.86 -2.65
C MET A 134 -8.22 17.16 -2.32
N GLY A 135 -8.70 16.55 -1.27
CA GLY A 135 -10.08 16.78 -0.79
C GLY A 135 -11.13 16.22 -1.77
N ASP A 136 -12.17 16.99 -2.02
CA ASP A 136 -13.26 16.61 -2.93
C ASP A 136 -12.79 16.55 -4.40
N ASN A 137 -11.65 17.18 -4.73
CA ASN A 137 -11.07 17.13 -6.08
C ASN A 137 -10.25 15.85 -6.33
N LEU A 138 -9.77 15.18 -5.29
CA LEU A 138 -9.11 13.88 -5.45
C LEU A 138 -10.17 12.82 -5.75
N ALA A 139 -10.18 12.32 -6.98
CA ALA A 139 -11.12 11.29 -7.38
C ALA A 139 -10.91 10.00 -6.57
N ALA A 140 -11.99 9.34 -6.17
CA ALA A 140 -11.92 7.99 -5.66
C ALA A 140 -11.46 7.03 -6.77
N ILE A 141 -10.71 6.01 -6.39
CA ILE A 141 -10.31 4.94 -7.31
C ILE A 141 -11.55 4.16 -7.72
N ASP A 142 -11.74 3.97 -9.01
CA ASP A 142 -12.83 3.14 -9.54
C ASP A 142 -12.49 1.65 -9.31
N LEU A 143 -13.24 1.00 -8.44
CA LEU A 143 -13.09 -0.41 -8.06
C LEU A 143 -14.10 -1.32 -8.78
N GLY A 144 -14.91 -0.77 -9.68
CA GLY A 144 -16.02 -1.46 -10.36
C GLY A 144 -17.39 -1.11 -9.81
N SER A 145 -18.41 -1.39 -10.61
CA SER A 145 -19.81 -1.00 -10.35
C SER A 145 -20.31 -1.53 -9.01
N GLY A 146 -20.61 -0.61 -8.09
CA GLY A 146 -21.15 -0.93 -6.76
C GLY A 146 -20.18 -1.63 -5.83
N ARG A 147 -18.87 -1.58 -6.11
CA ARG A 147 -17.84 -2.18 -5.25
C ARG A 147 -17.23 -1.17 -4.30
N THR A 148 -16.89 -1.67 -3.11
CA THR A 148 -16.15 -0.94 -2.07
C THR A 148 -14.96 -1.78 -1.61
N ALA A 149 -13.94 -1.12 -1.07
CA ALA A 149 -12.79 -1.79 -0.48
C ALA A 149 -13.06 -2.14 0.99
N THR A 150 -12.55 -3.27 1.43
CA THR A 150 -12.58 -3.71 2.84
C THR A 150 -11.18 -3.81 3.46
N ALA A 151 -10.16 -4.01 2.64
CA ALA A 151 -8.76 -3.99 3.07
C ALA A 151 -7.84 -3.53 1.94
N ILE A 152 -6.72 -2.95 2.31
CA ILE A 152 -5.69 -2.46 1.40
C ILE A 152 -4.32 -2.93 1.86
N GLY A 153 -3.44 -3.20 0.91
CA GLY A 153 -2.03 -3.48 1.11
C GLY A 153 -1.23 -2.99 -0.09
N GLY A 154 0.04 -2.77 0.06
CA GLY A 154 0.84 -2.27 -1.06
C GLY A 154 2.30 -2.72 -0.99
N ASN A 155 2.94 -2.72 -2.13
CA ASN A 155 4.38 -2.81 -2.25
C ASN A 155 4.96 -1.46 -2.69
N TYR A 156 6.21 -1.44 -3.12
CA TYR A 156 6.85 -0.18 -3.54
C TYR A 156 6.16 0.47 -4.76
N LEU A 157 5.55 -0.32 -5.66
CA LEU A 157 5.07 0.14 -6.97
C LEU A 157 3.63 -0.27 -7.30
N SER A 158 2.95 -1.04 -6.44
CA SER A 158 1.60 -1.56 -6.71
C SER A 158 0.73 -1.52 -5.45
N LEU A 159 -0.58 -1.35 -5.63
CA LEU A 159 -1.58 -1.38 -4.58
C LEU A 159 -2.47 -2.61 -4.76
N TYR A 160 -2.79 -3.27 -3.65
CA TYR A 160 -3.65 -4.44 -3.56
C TYR A 160 -4.88 -4.09 -2.74
N VAL A 161 -6.04 -4.56 -3.16
CA VAL A 161 -7.32 -4.26 -2.53
C VAL A 161 -8.14 -5.54 -2.39
N ILE A 162 -8.73 -5.75 -1.23
CA ILE A 162 -9.80 -6.74 -1.04
C ILE A 162 -11.12 -5.99 -1.10
N LEU A 163 -12.00 -6.44 -1.99
CA LEU A 163 -13.33 -5.85 -2.18
C LEU A 163 -14.36 -6.42 -1.19
N ASP A 164 -15.51 -5.77 -1.09
CA ASP A 164 -16.65 -6.13 -0.24
C ASP A 164 -17.22 -7.53 -0.54
N ASN A 165 -17.01 -8.04 -1.75
CA ASN A 165 -17.41 -9.38 -2.16
C ASN A 165 -16.31 -10.45 -1.98
N GLY A 166 -15.17 -10.10 -1.36
CA GLY A 166 -14.02 -10.97 -1.13
C GLY A 166 -13.08 -11.13 -2.32
N ILE A 167 -13.36 -10.50 -3.46
CA ILE A 167 -12.45 -10.50 -4.61
C ILE A 167 -11.23 -9.64 -4.28
N SER A 168 -10.07 -10.12 -4.70
CA SER A 168 -8.80 -9.40 -4.61
C SER A 168 -8.42 -8.84 -5.97
N ILE A 169 -8.02 -7.59 -6.01
CA ILE A 169 -7.52 -6.89 -7.21
C ILE A 169 -6.19 -6.21 -6.90
N ALA A 170 -5.43 -5.92 -7.94
CA ALA A 170 -4.20 -5.13 -7.83
C ALA A 170 -4.00 -4.28 -9.09
N PHE A 171 -3.31 -3.13 -8.91
CA PHE A 171 -2.92 -2.24 -9.99
C PHE A 171 -1.59 -1.54 -9.65
N GLY A 172 -0.94 -1.00 -10.66
CA GLY A 172 0.41 -0.46 -10.62
C GLY A 172 1.37 -1.24 -11.51
N GLU A 173 2.66 -1.25 -11.15
CA GLU A 173 3.70 -1.94 -11.89
C GLU A 173 3.54 -3.47 -11.84
N ASN A 174 3.80 -4.12 -12.98
CA ASN A 174 3.66 -5.57 -13.13
C ASN A 174 4.85 -6.25 -13.84
N GLY A 175 5.99 -5.59 -13.99
CA GLY A 175 7.13 -6.11 -14.75
C GLY A 175 7.65 -7.49 -14.30
N TYR A 176 7.27 -7.97 -13.12
CA TYR A 176 7.60 -9.29 -12.58
C TYR A 176 6.38 -10.17 -12.28
N GLY A 177 5.19 -9.80 -12.80
CA GLY A 177 3.95 -10.52 -12.50
C GLY A 177 3.39 -10.26 -11.09
N GLN A 178 3.86 -9.22 -10.40
CA GLN A 178 3.47 -8.90 -9.02
C GLN A 178 1.98 -8.58 -8.87
N LEU A 179 1.26 -8.22 -9.94
CA LEU A 179 -0.20 -8.05 -9.89
C LEU A 179 -0.96 -9.39 -9.93
N GLY A 180 -0.27 -10.52 -10.21
CA GLY A 180 -0.90 -11.84 -10.25
C GLY A 180 -1.89 -12.02 -11.39
N GLN A 181 -1.62 -11.42 -12.57
CA GLN A 181 -2.50 -11.42 -13.73
C GLN A 181 -2.09 -12.42 -14.82
N GLY A 182 -1.03 -13.21 -14.58
CA GLY A 182 -0.48 -14.14 -15.57
C GLY A 182 0.13 -13.44 -16.78
N ASN A 183 0.60 -12.22 -16.59
CA ASN A 183 1.28 -11.39 -17.59
C ASN A 183 2.14 -10.33 -16.88
N THR A 184 2.82 -9.47 -17.64
CA THR A 184 3.71 -8.42 -17.12
C THR A 184 3.26 -7.00 -17.50
N ASN A 185 1.97 -6.80 -17.85
CA ASN A 185 1.46 -5.48 -18.17
C ASN A 185 1.14 -4.70 -16.88
N ASP A 186 1.55 -3.43 -16.83
CA ASP A 186 1.10 -2.51 -15.79
C ASP A 186 -0.41 -2.29 -15.89
N ILE A 187 -1.08 -1.94 -14.80
CA ILE A 187 -2.52 -1.67 -14.75
C ILE A 187 -2.77 -0.37 -14.00
N GLY A 188 -3.65 0.47 -14.54
CA GLY A 188 -4.03 1.76 -13.96
C GLY A 188 -3.27 2.94 -14.53
N ASP A 189 -2.40 2.72 -15.52
CA ASP A 189 -1.61 3.75 -16.19
C ASP A 189 -2.25 4.24 -17.50
N ALA A 190 -3.28 3.55 -18.00
CA ALA A 190 -4.05 3.94 -19.17
C ALA A 190 -5.56 3.99 -18.89
N SER A 191 -6.29 4.74 -19.72
CA SER A 191 -7.74 4.80 -19.65
C SER A 191 -8.35 3.42 -19.93
N ASN A 192 -9.45 3.10 -19.25
CA ASN A 192 -10.19 1.84 -19.36
C ASN A 192 -9.50 0.59 -18.74
N GLU A 193 -8.55 0.77 -17.85
CA GLU A 193 -7.92 -0.34 -17.10
C GLU A 193 -8.51 -0.52 -15.70
N MET A 194 -9.22 0.50 -15.20
CA MET A 194 -9.82 0.50 -13.87
C MET A 194 -11.33 0.16 -13.92
N GLY A 195 -11.94 0.08 -12.75
CA GLY A 195 -13.36 -0.20 -12.62
C GLY A 195 -13.72 -1.64 -12.99
N ASP A 196 -14.79 -1.80 -13.78
CA ASP A 196 -15.27 -3.12 -14.21
C ASP A 196 -14.29 -3.85 -15.14
N ASN A 197 -13.22 -3.19 -15.60
CA ASN A 197 -12.17 -3.82 -16.39
C ASN A 197 -11.04 -4.43 -15.53
N LEU A 198 -11.01 -4.16 -14.22
CA LEU A 198 -10.04 -4.77 -13.32
C LEU A 198 -10.24 -6.30 -13.24
N THR A 199 -9.19 -7.04 -13.52
CA THR A 199 -9.21 -8.49 -13.39
C THR A 199 -8.90 -8.89 -11.95
N ALA A 200 -9.65 -9.85 -11.40
CA ALA A 200 -9.39 -10.43 -10.10
C ALA A 200 -8.05 -11.17 -10.07
N ILE A 201 -7.35 -11.11 -8.95
CA ILE A 201 -6.23 -12.01 -8.68
C ILE A 201 -6.81 -13.41 -8.45
N ASP A 202 -6.43 -14.37 -9.31
CA ASP A 202 -6.87 -15.76 -9.13
C ASP A 202 -6.07 -16.43 -8.01
N LEU A 203 -6.72 -16.69 -6.89
CA LEU A 203 -6.13 -17.35 -5.72
C LEU A 203 -6.46 -18.85 -5.65
N GLY A 204 -7.22 -19.37 -6.61
CA GLY A 204 -7.68 -20.75 -6.69
C GLY A 204 -9.17 -20.91 -6.44
N SER A 205 -9.70 -22.07 -6.83
CA SER A 205 -11.13 -22.37 -6.82
C SER A 205 -11.75 -22.20 -5.45
N GLY A 206 -12.68 -21.25 -5.35
CA GLY A 206 -13.43 -20.96 -4.12
C GLY A 206 -12.56 -20.33 -3.00
N ARG A 207 -11.41 -19.77 -3.32
CA ARG A 207 -10.53 -19.12 -2.33
C ARG A 207 -10.67 -17.61 -2.35
N THR A 208 -10.60 -17.01 -1.17
CA THR A 208 -10.53 -15.55 -0.96
C THR A 208 -9.35 -15.22 -0.05
N ALA A 209 -8.84 -14.01 -0.16
CA ALA A 209 -7.80 -13.53 0.75
C ALA A 209 -8.42 -13.01 2.05
N LYS A 210 -7.82 -13.39 3.18
CA LYS A 210 -8.02 -12.74 4.49
C LYS A 210 -7.19 -11.48 4.61
N SER A 211 -5.96 -11.53 4.06
CA SER A 211 -5.05 -10.39 4.01
C SER A 211 -4.15 -10.48 2.80
N LEU A 212 -3.79 -9.31 2.27
CA LEU A 212 -2.85 -9.12 1.19
C LEU A 212 -1.72 -8.24 1.70
N HIS A 213 -0.50 -8.68 1.48
CA HIS A 213 0.71 -7.93 1.77
C HIS A 213 1.65 -8.03 0.57
N ALA A 214 2.68 -7.23 0.56
CA ALA A 214 3.65 -7.31 -0.53
C ALA A 214 5.04 -6.86 -0.08
N GLY A 215 6.05 -7.47 -0.68
CA GLY A 215 7.41 -6.96 -0.69
C GLY A 215 7.59 -5.95 -1.84
N ILE A 216 8.82 -5.64 -2.21
CA ILE A 216 9.07 -4.62 -3.26
C ILE A 216 8.49 -5.05 -4.61
N PHE A 217 8.65 -6.33 -4.99
CA PHE A 217 8.29 -6.83 -6.32
C PHE A 217 7.49 -8.14 -6.28
N HIS A 218 6.84 -8.47 -5.16
CA HIS A 218 6.04 -9.68 -5.04
C HIS A 218 4.82 -9.44 -4.16
N GLY A 219 3.73 -10.15 -4.44
CA GLY A 219 2.53 -10.19 -3.64
C GLY A 219 2.48 -11.46 -2.79
N ILE A 220 1.81 -11.39 -1.65
CA ILE A 220 1.55 -12.53 -0.76
C ILE A 220 0.14 -12.42 -0.18
N ALA A 221 -0.57 -13.52 -0.12
CA ALA A 221 -1.91 -13.63 0.43
C ALA A 221 -1.98 -14.71 1.51
N VAL A 222 -2.62 -14.39 2.63
CA VAL A 222 -3.16 -15.39 3.54
C VAL A 222 -4.61 -15.66 3.12
N LEU A 223 -4.93 -16.90 2.81
CA LEU A 223 -6.24 -17.28 2.30
C LEU A 223 -7.24 -17.59 3.42
N ASP A 224 -8.51 -17.69 3.07
CA ASP A 224 -9.63 -18.01 3.95
C ASP A 224 -9.44 -19.32 4.73
N ASN A 225 -8.74 -20.30 4.14
CA ASN A 225 -8.41 -21.59 4.74
C ASN A 225 -7.09 -21.60 5.54
N GLY A 226 -6.41 -20.46 5.67
CA GLY A 226 -5.14 -20.32 6.39
C GLY A 226 -3.89 -20.67 5.58
N THR A 227 -4.02 -21.12 4.31
CA THR A 227 -2.85 -21.31 3.46
C THR A 227 -2.30 -19.98 2.97
N VAL A 228 -1.03 -19.98 2.56
CA VAL A 228 -0.32 -18.79 2.06
C VAL A 228 0.11 -19.04 0.63
N LYS A 229 -0.14 -18.05 -0.23
CA LYS A 229 0.33 -18.02 -1.62
C LYS A 229 1.14 -16.76 -1.87
N ALA A 230 2.19 -16.86 -2.68
CA ALA A 230 3.02 -15.73 -3.09
C ALA A 230 3.31 -15.80 -4.59
N TRP A 231 3.40 -14.62 -5.23
CA TRP A 231 3.63 -14.45 -6.66
C TRP A 231 4.43 -13.18 -6.94
N GLY A 232 4.96 -13.04 -8.14
CA GLY A 232 5.83 -11.96 -8.56
C GLY A 232 7.30 -12.39 -8.65
N TYR A 233 8.20 -11.45 -8.35
CA TYR A 233 9.64 -11.65 -8.42
C TYR A 233 10.15 -12.68 -7.43
N ASN A 234 10.99 -13.60 -7.92
CA ASN A 234 11.52 -14.72 -7.12
C ASN A 234 13.05 -14.91 -7.20
N GLY A 235 13.79 -13.93 -7.70
CA GLY A 235 15.23 -14.07 -7.93
C GLY A 235 16.08 -14.46 -6.71
N TYR A 236 15.52 -14.34 -5.50
CA TYR A 236 16.17 -14.74 -4.23
C TYR A 236 15.37 -15.81 -3.47
N GLY A 237 14.42 -16.50 -4.11
CA GLY A 237 13.56 -17.50 -3.47
C GLY A 237 12.47 -16.88 -2.58
N LEU A 238 12.05 -15.63 -2.84
CA LEU A 238 11.10 -14.87 -2.03
C LEU A 238 9.72 -15.52 -1.93
N LEU A 239 9.35 -16.34 -2.94
CA LEU A 239 8.05 -16.99 -3.00
C LEU A 239 7.99 -18.31 -2.19
N GLY A 240 9.12 -18.77 -1.62
CA GLY A 240 9.16 -19.95 -0.76
C GLY A 240 8.84 -21.26 -1.48
N GLN A 241 9.07 -21.35 -2.81
CA GLN A 241 8.67 -22.49 -3.64
C GLN A 241 9.84 -23.45 -4.00
N GLY A 242 11.01 -23.26 -3.36
CA GLY A 242 12.19 -24.07 -3.65
C GLY A 242 12.79 -23.81 -5.05
N SER A 243 12.44 -22.70 -5.68
CA SER A 243 12.92 -22.26 -6.99
C SER A 243 13.25 -20.77 -6.96
N ILE A 244 13.83 -20.27 -8.05
CA ILE A 244 14.09 -18.83 -8.25
C ILE A 244 13.29 -18.24 -9.44
N PHE A 245 12.38 -19.03 -10.03
CA PHE A 245 11.53 -18.55 -11.12
C PHE A 245 10.41 -17.67 -10.58
N ASN A 246 10.09 -16.59 -11.29
CA ASN A 246 8.91 -15.77 -10.99
C ASN A 246 7.63 -16.63 -11.15
N LEU A 247 6.55 -16.18 -10.54
CA LEU A 247 5.21 -16.76 -10.69
C LEU A 247 4.20 -15.62 -10.84
N GLY A 248 3.21 -15.81 -11.71
CA GLY A 248 2.21 -14.80 -12.00
C GLY A 248 2.57 -13.86 -13.14
N ASP A 249 3.75 -14.03 -13.75
CA ASP A 249 4.20 -13.31 -14.95
C ASP A 249 3.88 -14.06 -16.25
N GLY A 250 3.49 -15.32 -16.17
CA GLY A 250 3.09 -16.16 -17.30
C GLY A 250 1.69 -16.76 -17.16
N ALA A 251 1.11 -17.15 -18.29
CA ALA A 251 -0.20 -17.79 -18.32
C ALA A 251 -0.20 -19.11 -17.52
N ASN A 252 -1.29 -19.38 -16.81
CA ASN A 252 -1.50 -20.58 -15.99
C ASN A 252 -0.57 -20.73 -14.76
N GLU A 253 -0.01 -19.66 -14.26
CA GLU A 253 0.82 -19.67 -13.05
C GLU A 253 0.05 -19.28 -11.79
N MET A 254 -1.15 -18.75 -11.94
CA MET A 254 -2.03 -18.35 -10.84
C MET A 254 -3.13 -19.39 -10.57
N GLY A 255 -3.99 -19.09 -9.63
CA GLY A 255 -5.15 -19.92 -9.29
C GLY A 255 -4.75 -21.25 -8.64
N ASP A 256 -5.36 -22.32 -9.08
CA ASP A 256 -5.07 -23.68 -8.57
C ASP A 256 -3.66 -24.16 -8.96
N ASN A 257 -3.05 -23.56 -9.98
CA ASN A 257 -1.67 -23.86 -10.38
C ASN A 257 -0.61 -23.14 -9.52
N LEU A 258 -0.97 -22.07 -8.82
CA LEU A 258 -0.06 -21.40 -7.87
C LEU A 258 0.03 -22.24 -6.60
N PRO A 259 1.17 -22.86 -6.28
CA PRO A 259 1.27 -23.68 -5.08
C PRO A 259 1.22 -22.83 -3.81
N SER A 260 0.65 -23.39 -2.75
CA SER A 260 0.76 -22.80 -1.41
C SER A 260 2.16 -22.97 -0.86
N ILE A 261 2.63 -22.00 -0.07
CA ILE A 261 3.89 -22.11 0.65
C ILE A 261 3.74 -23.19 1.73
N ASP A 262 4.65 -24.14 1.75
CA ASP A 262 4.71 -25.15 2.82
C ASP A 262 5.31 -24.52 4.09
N LEU A 263 4.47 -24.30 5.08
CA LEU A 263 4.84 -23.76 6.40
C LEU A 263 4.92 -24.88 7.46
N SER A 264 4.74 -26.17 7.07
CA SER A 264 4.87 -27.27 8.01
C SER A 264 6.31 -27.36 8.51
N SER A 265 6.48 -27.50 9.83
CA SER A 265 7.77 -27.85 10.42
C SER A 265 8.09 -29.29 10.02
N SER A 266 8.99 -29.47 9.05
CA SER A 266 9.55 -30.81 8.83
C SER A 266 10.45 -31.16 10.03
N SER A 267 9.86 -31.80 11.05
CA SER A 267 10.63 -32.46 12.11
C SER A 267 11.47 -33.64 11.61
N ASP A 268 11.42 -33.97 10.30
CA ASP A 268 11.98 -35.18 9.71
C ASP A 268 12.84 -34.97 8.46
N LYS A 269 13.38 -33.77 8.22
CA LYS A 269 14.50 -33.70 7.26
C LYS A 269 15.81 -33.97 7.99
N VAL A 270 16.13 -35.27 8.14
CA VAL A 270 17.52 -35.70 8.32
C VAL A 270 18.28 -35.20 7.10
N LEU A 271 19.23 -34.28 7.33
CA LEU A 271 20.18 -33.87 6.32
C LEU A 271 21.11 -35.07 6.09
N ASP A 272 20.96 -35.80 4.98
CA ASP A 272 21.98 -36.68 4.46
C ASP A 272 23.07 -35.89 3.76
#